data_10a8b72c01774c83fa29e0414493aa0c
#
_entry.id   10a8b72c01774c83fa29e0414493aa0c
#
_cell.length_a   1.000
_cell.length_b   1.000
_cell.length_c   1.000
_cell.angle_alpha   90.00
_cell.angle_beta   90.00
_cell.angle_gamma   90.00
#
_symmetry.space_group_name_H-M   'P 1'
#
loop_
_entity.id
_entity.type
_entity.pdbx_description
1 polymer ?
#
loop_
_entity_poly.entity_id
_entity_poly.type
_entity_poly.pdbx_seq_one_letter_code
_entity_poly.pdbx_strand_id
1 'polypeptide(L)'
;MGSILIRGAKLADPEKICCERLDLLCRNGVIEKIEKNIQDPADKTVDAQSLALLPGLVDMHVHLRDPGLTYKEDVFTGCRAAAAGGVTSLLAMPNTKPPMDSPALVEELLQRAESACCRVYPAVCITKGMKGEELAPFMELQKAGAVALTDDGRPVENSLLMARAMKEAASLGLRVVSHCEDLYLSQGGLMNEGAVSRELNVPGVPEASENAATAREIALAESYGVPIHICHVSTAVSAAMIRDAKKRGVQVTGETAPHYLLLTEEALRKKNADWRMSPPLRTDEDRRALLEALRDGTLDAIATDHAPHSEEDKADFYRAPNGSIGMETALSACYTALVKPGYLTLPELIAKMSLNPARLLKLPGGTLRAGGPADFALFDENRRWTVDRDRLHGRSKNTPFHGMSLSGKVVMTVCRGEIVYQDG
;
A
#
# COMPACT_ATOMS: atom_id res chain seq x y z
N MET A 1 12.11 26.45 5.34
CA MET A 1 12.35 25.07 5.83
C MET A 1 13.35 25.15 6.96
N GLY A 2 13.05 24.51 8.08
CA GLY A 2 13.88 24.52 9.29
C GLY A 2 14.79 23.29 9.39
N SER A 3 15.39 23.13 10.56
CA SER A 3 16.21 21.98 10.92
C SER A 3 15.57 21.20 12.07
N ILE A 4 15.62 19.87 12.00
CA ILE A 4 15.11 18.96 13.04
C ILE A 4 16.24 18.01 13.44
N LEU A 5 16.45 17.89 14.75
CA LEU A 5 17.36 16.91 15.34
C LEU A 5 16.56 15.89 16.15
N ILE A 6 16.62 14.63 15.72
CA ILE A 6 16.08 13.48 16.45
C ILE A 6 17.21 12.89 17.29
N ARG A 7 17.01 12.73 18.61
CA ARG A 7 18.04 12.25 19.54
C ARG A 7 17.78 10.84 20.03
N GLY A 8 18.79 9.99 19.90
CA GLY A 8 18.88 8.71 20.58
C GLY A 8 17.88 7.65 20.12
N ALA A 9 17.27 7.79 18.94
CA ALA A 9 16.31 6.84 18.41
C ALA A 9 16.95 5.50 18.04
N LYS A 10 16.24 4.39 18.25
CA LYS A 10 16.64 3.07 17.76
C LYS A 10 16.45 3.03 16.24
N LEU A 11 17.53 2.91 15.50
CA LEU A 11 17.46 2.86 14.04
C LEU A 11 16.86 1.51 13.59
N ALA A 12 15.81 1.55 12.76
CA ALA A 12 15.20 0.39 12.11
C ALA A 12 15.17 0.60 10.59
N ASP A 13 16.35 0.76 10.02
CA ASP A 13 16.57 0.92 8.58
C ASP A 13 16.83 -0.46 7.95
N PRO A 14 16.13 -0.83 6.86
CA PRO A 14 16.26 -2.15 6.24
C PRO A 14 17.62 -2.43 5.60
N GLU A 15 18.42 -1.40 5.27
CA GLU A 15 19.79 -1.57 4.77
C GLU A 15 20.87 -1.57 5.87
N LYS A 16 20.47 -1.20 7.08
CA LYS A 16 21.38 -1.15 8.25
C LYS A 16 20.89 -2.12 9.31
N ILE A 17 21.46 -3.32 9.34
CA ILE A 17 21.08 -4.41 10.27
C ILE A 17 21.39 -4.07 11.75
N CYS A 18 21.83 -2.86 12.07
CA CYS A 18 22.15 -2.46 13.43
C CYS A 18 20.94 -1.80 14.10
N CYS A 19 20.50 -2.38 15.24
CA CYS A 19 19.54 -1.73 16.14
C CYS A 19 20.23 -0.69 17.05
N GLU A 20 21.21 0.05 16.53
CA GLU A 20 21.92 1.07 17.31
C GLU A 20 21.03 2.30 17.56
N ARG A 21 21.28 2.97 18.68
CA ARG A 21 20.70 4.28 18.95
C ARG A 21 21.56 5.36 18.32
N LEU A 22 20.94 6.15 17.45
CA LEU A 22 21.62 7.21 16.70
C LEU A 22 20.77 8.49 16.77
N ASP A 23 21.43 9.60 16.52
CA ASP A 23 20.79 10.87 16.24
C ASP A 23 20.64 11.03 14.73
N LEU A 24 19.60 11.74 14.29
CA LEU A 24 19.41 12.16 12.91
C LEU A 24 19.19 13.67 12.88
N LEU A 25 20.01 14.36 12.08
CA LEU A 25 19.85 15.77 11.78
C LEU A 25 19.38 15.93 10.33
N CYS A 26 18.29 16.64 10.14
CA CYS A 26 17.87 17.08 8.80
C CYS A 26 17.78 18.61 8.71
N ARG A 27 18.08 19.15 7.53
CA ARG A 27 17.96 20.57 7.17
C ARG A 27 17.40 20.73 5.77
N ASN A 28 16.52 21.69 5.60
CA ASN A 28 15.97 22.04 4.28
C ASN A 28 15.48 20.84 3.46
N GLY A 29 14.83 19.87 4.12
CA GLY A 29 14.25 18.70 3.46
C GLY A 29 15.22 17.56 3.16
N VAL A 30 16.48 17.65 3.60
CA VAL A 30 17.53 16.64 3.36
C VAL A 30 18.09 16.14 4.70
N ILE A 31 18.37 14.85 4.80
CA ILE A 31 19.10 14.27 5.93
C ILE A 31 20.57 14.68 5.81
N GLU A 32 21.07 15.43 6.80
CA GLU A 32 22.46 15.91 6.81
C GLU A 32 23.39 14.91 7.47
N LYS A 33 22.99 14.38 8.65
CA LYS A 33 23.80 13.44 9.45
C LYS A 33 22.94 12.35 10.09
N ILE A 34 23.55 11.16 10.22
CA ILE A 34 23.00 10.06 11.04
C ILE A 34 24.20 9.47 11.79
N GLU A 35 24.37 9.85 13.04
CA GLU A 35 25.53 9.44 13.87
C GLU A 35 25.22 9.56 15.37
N LYS A 36 26.12 9.12 16.24
CA LYS A 36 25.95 9.25 17.69
C LYS A 36 26.34 10.67 18.14
N ASN A 37 25.55 11.23 19.07
CA ASN A 37 25.89 12.47 19.77
C ASN A 37 26.09 13.70 18.86
N ILE A 38 25.21 13.96 17.94
CA ILE A 38 25.23 15.16 17.08
C ILE A 38 25.14 16.41 17.97
N GLN A 39 26.11 17.31 17.89
CA GLN A 39 26.17 18.56 18.68
C GLN A 39 25.69 19.78 17.88
N ASP A 40 25.41 19.60 16.59
CA ASP A 40 24.95 20.70 15.74
C ASP A 40 23.63 21.28 16.25
N PRO A 41 23.46 22.62 16.21
CA PRO A 41 22.20 23.26 16.58
C PRO A 41 21.11 22.95 15.56
N ALA A 42 19.87 22.83 16.06
CA ALA A 42 18.69 22.65 15.22
C ALA A 42 17.55 23.54 15.77
N ASP A 43 16.64 23.93 14.88
CA ASP A 43 15.47 24.73 15.26
C ASP A 43 14.52 23.95 16.16
N LYS A 44 14.41 22.63 15.94
CA LYS A 44 13.62 21.72 16.77
C LYS A 44 14.45 20.48 17.13
N THR A 45 14.45 20.13 18.42
CA THR A 45 15.03 18.87 18.91
C THR A 45 13.95 17.98 19.50
N VAL A 46 13.98 16.71 19.14
CA VAL A 46 13.03 15.68 19.60
C VAL A 46 13.79 14.60 20.33
N ASP A 47 13.46 14.33 21.58
CA ASP A 47 13.95 13.17 22.30
C ASP A 47 13.20 11.92 21.85
N ALA A 48 13.93 10.97 21.30
CA ALA A 48 13.38 9.73 20.73
C ALA A 48 14.02 8.46 21.34
N GLN A 49 14.57 8.56 22.56
CA GLN A 49 15.28 7.43 23.19
C GLN A 49 14.43 6.18 23.38
N SER A 50 13.10 6.31 23.50
CA SER A 50 12.17 5.17 23.61
C SER A 50 11.58 4.71 22.27
N LEU A 51 11.92 5.37 21.18
CA LEU A 51 11.28 5.23 19.87
C LEU A 51 12.19 4.57 18.85
N ALA A 52 11.56 3.90 17.87
CA ALA A 52 12.23 3.45 16.65
C ALA A 52 12.15 4.56 15.59
N LEU A 53 13.27 4.81 14.92
CA LEU A 53 13.37 5.70 13.76
C LEU A 53 13.34 4.87 12.48
N LEU A 54 12.33 5.11 11.66
CA LEU A 54 12.05 4.40 10.42
C LEU A 54 12.21 5.33 9.23
N PRO A 55 12.68 4.86 8.05
CA PRO A 55 12.42 5.59 6.82
C PRO A 55 10.93 5.78 6.62
N GLY A 56 10.53 6.86 6.00
CA GLY A 56 9.15 7.10 5.64
C GLY A 56 8.58 5.94 4.82
N LEU A 57 7.39 5.49 5.18
CA LEU A 57 6.75 4.38 4.48
C LEU A 57 6.31 4.80 3.08
N VAL A 58 6.29 3.83 2.17
CA VAL A 58 5.83 3.97 0.78
C VAL A 58 4.66 3.02 0.58
N ASP A 59 3.47 3.57 0.42
CA ASP A 59 2.27 2.78 0.14
C ASP A 59 2.00 2.75 -1.36
N MET A 60 2.16 1.58 -1.95
CA MET A 60 2.08 1.45 -3.40
C MET A 60 0.69 1.08 -3.94
N HIS A 61 -0.36 1.17 -3.09
CA HIS A 61 -1.74 0.93 -3.51
C HIS A 61 -2.74 1.75 -2.68
N VAL A 62 -3.13 2.94 -3.18
CA VAL A 62 -4.00 3.88 -2.47
C VAL A 62 -5.02 4.52 -3.41
N HIS A 63 -6.29 4.54 -2.99
CA HIS A 63 -7.36 5.24 -3.72
C HIS A 63 -7.65 6.59 -3.07
N LEU A 64 -7.12 7.66 -3.61
CA LEU A 64 -7.41 9.02 -3.15
C LEU A 64 -8.78 9.55 -3.58
N ARG A 65 -9.47 8.84 -4.50
CA ARG A 65 -10.81 9.20 -4.98
C ARG A 65 -10.88 10.59 -5.66
N ASP A 66 -9.77 11.20 -5.96
CA ASP A 66 -9.61 12.51 -6.52
C ASP A 66 -8.89 12.43 -7.89
N PRO A 67 -9.51 12.90 -8.96
CA PRO A 67 -10.73 13.71 -9.05
C PRO A 67 -12.06 12.93 -8.98
N GLY A 68 -13.15 13.68 -8.76
CA GLY A 68 -14.54 13.30 -9.06
C GLY A 68 -15.27 12.47 -8.00
N LEU A 69 -14.57 11.91 -7.00
CA LEU A 69 -15.18 11.16 -5.90
C LEU A 69 -14.75 11.71 -4.53
N THR A 70 -14.46 13.00 -4.49
CA THR A 70 -13.87 13.69 -3.33
C THR A 70 -14.74 13.68 -2.07
N TYR A 71 -16.01 13.32 -2.19
CA TYR A 71 -16.88 13.12 -1.03
C TYR A 71 -16.46 11.89 -0.19
N LYS A 72 -15.76 10.91 -0.80
CA LYS A 72 -15.19 9.75 -0.12
C LYS A 72 -13.83 10.04 0.49
N GLU A 73 -12.93 10.63 -0.28
CA GLU A 73 -11.58 11.01 0.09
C GLU A 73 -11.05 12.02 -0.94
N ASP A 74 -10.05 12.83 -0.58
CA ASP A 74 -9.31 13.68 -1.51
C ASP A 74 -7.79 13.61 -1.23
N VAL A 75 -6.99 14.23 -2.06
CA VAL A 75 -5.53 14.28 -1.92
C VAL A 75 -5.11 14.74 -0.51
N PHE A 76 -5.77 15.74 0.06
CA PHE A 76 -5.37 16.34 1.32
C PHE A 76 -5.76 15.48 2.52
N THR A 77 -6.98 14.94 2.53
CA THR A 77 -7.46 14.08 3.62
C THR A 77 -6.76 12.74 3.59
N GLY A 78 -6.55 12.16 2.40
CA GLY A 78 -5.77 10.94 2.23
C GLY A 78 -4.31 11.11 2.66
N CYS A 79 -3.66 12.23 2.31
CA CYS A 79 -2.29 12.50 2.77
C CYS A 79 -2.20 12.72 4.30
N ARG A 80 -3.24 13.28 4.96
CA ARG A 80 -3.27 13.33 6.43
C ARG A 80 -3.38 11.94 7.06
N ALA A 81 -4.21 11.06 6.49
CA ALA A 81 -4.28 9.66 6.93
C ALA A 81 -2.94 8.95 6.71
N ALA A 82 -2.30 9.16 5.55
CA ALA A 82 -0.98 8.63 5.25
C ALA A 82 0.06 9.07 6.29
N ALA A 83 0.14 10.37 6.57
CA ALA A 83 1.07 10.92 7.55
C ALA A 83 0.86 10.33 8.96
N ALA A 84 -0.40 10.16 9.40
CA ALA A 84 -0.71 9.54 10.69
C ALA A 84 -0.28 8.06 10.76
N GLY A 85 -0.19 7.38 9.63
CA GLY A 85 0.32 6.01 9.50
C GLY A 85 1.83 5.89 9.26
N GLY A 86 2.59 6.99 9.20
CA GLY A 86 4.02 6.98 8.89
C GLY A 86 4.35 6.94 7.40
N VAL A 87 3.34 7.03 6.53
CA VAL A 87 3.49 7.01 5.08
C VAL A 87 3.86 8.42 4.60
N THR A 88 4.97 8.53 3.88
CA THR A 88 5.48 9.78 3.30
C THR A 88 5.34 9.84 1.79
N SER A 89 5.17 8.68 1.16
CA SER A 89 4.98 8.54 -0.29
C SER A 89 3.88 7.54 -0.59
N LEU A 90 3.01 7.84 -1.53
CA LEU A 90 1.92 6.94 -1.92
C LEU A 90 1.72 6.92 -3.43
N LEU A 91 1.33 5.75 -3.97
CA LEU A 91 0.91 5.55 -5.35
C LEU A 91 -0.62 5.67 -5.43
N ALA A 92 -1.10 6.72 -6.08
CA ALA A 92 -2.52 6.98 -6.26
C ALA A 92 -3.08 6.18 -7.44
N MET A 93 -4.07 5.31 -7.19
CA MET A 93 -4.72 4.47 -8.20
C MET A 93 -5.59 5.28 -9.17
N PRO A 94 -5.70 4.84 -10.44
CA PRO A 94 -6.30 5.63 -11.53
C PRO A 94 -7.83 5.58 -11.61
N ASN A 95 -8.51 4.77 -10.79
CA ASN A 95 -9.97 4.56 -10.85
C ASN A 95 -10.79 5.71 -10.27
N THR A 96 -10.54 6.90 -10.78
CA THR A 96 -11.17 8.19 -10.47
C THR A 96 -12.32 8.52 -11.44
N LYS A 97 -12.93 9.70 -11.36
CA LYS A 97 -13.92 10.21 -12.31
C LYS A 97 -13.54 11.61 -12.80
N PRO A 98 -13.03 11.74 -14.05
CA PRO A 98 -12.73 10.67 -14.99
C PRO A 98 -11.57 9.76 -14.53
N PRO A 99 -11.38 8.55 -15.13
CA PRO A 99 -10.20 7.73 -14.90
C PRO A 99 -8.91 8.43 -15.36
N MET A 100 -7.79 8.15 -14.70
CA MET A 100 -6.48 8.79 -14.94
C MET A 100 -5.82 8.23 -16.23
N ASP A 101 -6.33 8.61 -17.40
CA ASP A 101 -5.92 8.11 -18.70
C ASP A 101 -5.38 9.17 -19.67
N SER A 102 -5.22 10.41 -19.20
CA SER A 102 -4.71 11.53 -20.01
C SER A 102 -3.64 12.34 -19.26
N PRO A 103 -2.66 12.95 -19.98
CA PRO A 103 -1.62 13.80 -19.38
C PRO A 103 -2.19 14.93 -18.53
N ALA A 104 -3.23 15.59 -18.99
CA ALA A 104 -3.84 16.72 -18.27
C ALA A 104 -4.35 16.34 -16.88
N LEU A 105 -4.94 15.14 -16.72
CA LEU A 105 -5.39 14.64 -15.40
C LEU A 105 -4.21 14.31 -14.48
N VAL A 106 -3.11 13.80 -15.03
CA VAL A 106 -1.88 13.54 -14.27
C VAL A 106 -1.29 14.85 -13.75
N GLU A 107 -1.17 15.85 -14.62
CA GLU A 107 -0.66 17.18 -14.28
C GLU A 107 -1.54 17.87 -13.23
N GLU A 108 -2.86 17.79 -13.37
CA GLU A 108 -3.82 18.33 -12.38
C GLU A 108 -3.64 17.68 -11.01
N LEU A 109 -3.55 16.34 -10.95
CA LEU A 109 -3.31 15.61 -9.69
C LEU A 109 -2.00 16.05 -9.05
N LEU A 110 -0.91 16.11 -9.81
CA LEU A 110 0.41 16.52 -9.31
C LEU A 110 0.41 17.97 -8.81
N GLN A 111 -0.21 18.90 -9.53
CA GLN A 111 -0.36 20.29 -9.12
C GLN A 111 -1.11 20.39 -7.77
N ARG A 112 -2.20 19.66 -7.61
CA ARG A 112 -2.94 19.61 -6.34
C ARG A 112 -2.10 19.03 -5.22
N ALA A 113 -1.31 17.99 -5.51
CA ALA A 113 -0.46 17.30 -4.54
C ALA A 113 0.78 18.11 -4.09
N GLU A 114 1.14 19.19 -4.78
CA GLU A 114 2.26 20.06 -4.37
C GLU A 114 2.10 20.60 -2.94
N SER A 115 0.87 20.93 -2.54
CA SER A 115 0.54 21.43 -1.21
C SER A 115 0.09 20.33 -0.22
N ALA A 116 0.08 19.09 -0.64
CA ALA A 116 -0.22 17.96 0.25
C ALA A 116 0.97 17.64 1.17
N CYS A 117 0.67 17.11 2.35
CA CYS A 117 1.68 16.81 3.37
C CYS A 117 2.54 15.56 3.06
N CYS A 118 2.13 14.72 2.10
CA CYS A 118 2.90 13.56 1.62
C CYS A 118 3.18 13.68 0.12
N ARG A 119 4.11 12.84 -0.38
CA ARG A 119 4.40 12.73 -1.81
C ARG A 119 3.35 11.85 -2.47
N VAL A 120 2.72 12.33 -3.52
CA VAL A 120 1.76 11.58 -4.32
C VAL A 120 2.37 11.28 -5.68
N TYR A 121 2.35 10.00 -6.05
CA TYR A 121 2.80 9.51 -7.34
C TYR A 121 1.59 8.91 -8.08
N PRO A 122 1.31 9.31 -9.32
CA PRO A 122 0.17 8.76 -10.05
C PRO A 122 0.47 7.39 -10.67
N ALA A 123 -0.41 6.43 -10.43
CA ALA A 123 -0.65 5.35 -11.37
C ALA A 123 -1.64 5.82 -12.42
N VAL A 124 -1.52 5.30 -13.64
CA VAL A 124 -2.40 5.66 -14.75
C VAL A 124 -3.02 4.41 -15.37
N CYS A 125 -4.10 4.60 -16.10
CA CYS A 125 -4.82 3.49 -16.73
C CYS A 125 -3.96 2.76 -17.75
N ILE A 126 -4.10 1.43 -17.81
CA ILE A 126 -3.59 0.60 -18.90
C ILE A 126 -4.41 0.90 -20.16
N THR A 127 -5.75 0.97 -20.02
CA THR A 127 -6.64 1.18 -21.14
C THR A 127 -7.43 2.48 -21.02
N LYS A 128 -7.75 3.11 -22.14
CA LYS A 128 -8.55 4.33 -22.18
C LYS A 128 -9.90 4.14 -21.48
N GLY A 129 -10.17 4.97 -20.48
CA GLY A 129 -11.40 4.88 -19.68
C GLY A 129 -11.54 3.60 -18.87
N MET A 130 -10.48 2.80 -18.71
CA MET A 130 -10.49 1.47 -18.08
C MET A 130 -11.52 0.53 -18.74
N LYS A 131 -11.60 0.53 -20.08
CA LYS A 131 -12.57 -0.25 -20.85
C LYS A 131 -12.06 -1.60 -21.35
N GLY A 132 -10.73 -1.86 -21.23
CA GLY A 132 -10.12 -3.09 -21.72
C GLY A 132 -10.07 -3.22 -23.26
N GLU A 133 -10.22 -2.12 -24.00
CA GLU A 133 -10.35 -2.11 -25.46
C GLU A 133 -9.12 -1.54 -26.18
N GLU A 134 -8.59 -0.41 -25.71
CA GLU A 134 -7.49 0.34 -26.34
C GLU A 134 -6.50 0.82 -25.28
N LEU A 135 -5.21 0.71 -25.55
CA LEU A 135 -4.16 1.19 -24.64
C LEU A 135 -4.22 2.71 -24.49
N ALA A 136 -3.98 3.17 -23.26
CA ALA A 136 -3.74 4.57 -22.97
C ALA A 136 -2.38 5.01 -23.55
N PRO A 137 -2.12 6.33 -23.71
CA PRO A 137 -0.87 6.84 -24.30
C PRO A 137 0.28 6.83 -23.26
N PHE A 138 0.89 5.66 -23.01
CA PHE A 138 1.85 5.47 -21.91
C PHE A 138 3.03 6.43 -21.91
N MET A 139 3.60 6.72 -23.10
CA MET A 139 4.74 7.63 -23.21
C MET A 139 4.38 9.05 -22.78
N GLU A 140 3.21 9.55 -23.19
CA GLU A 140 2.71 10.86 -22.84
C GLU A 140 2.36 10.94 -21.36
N LEU A 141 1.73 9.90 -20.83
CA LEU A 141 1.41 9.77 -19.41
C LEU A 141 2.67 9.73 -18.53
N GLN A 142 3.70 8.99 -18.95
CA GLN A 142 4.99 8.96 -18.25
C GLN A 142 5.66 10.35 -18.24
N LYS A 143 5.64 11.08 -19.37
CA LYS A 143 6.18 12.45 -19.45
C LYS A 143 5.44 13.41 -18.53
N ALA A 144 4.14 13.20 -18.33
CA ALA A 144 3.33 13.97 -17.39
C ALA A 144 3.60 13.61 -15.91
N GLY A 145 4.32 12.50 -15.63
CA GLY A 145 4.73 12.13 -14.28
C GLY A 145 4.18 10.80 -13.76
N ALA A 146 3.54 9.99 -14.60
CA ALA A 146 3.08 8.64 -14.21
C ALA A 146 4.26 7.71 -13.89
N VAL A 147 4.12 6.90 -12.83
CA VAL A 147 5.17 5.96 -12.36
C VAL A 147 4.79 4.49 -12.48
N ALA A 148 3.52 4.17 -12.65
CA ALA A 148 2.99 2.82 -12.81
C ALA A 148 1.72 2.80 -13.66
N LEU A 149 1.34 1.61 -14.13
CA LEU A 149 0.17 1.36 -14.98
C LEU A 149 -0.73 0.32 -14.33
N THR A 150 -2.03 0.59 -14.27
CA THR A 150 -3.03 -0.35 -13.75
C THR A 150 -4.43 -0.01 -14.25
N ASP A 151 -5.27 -1.03 -14.47
CA ASP A 151 -6.72 -0.90 -14.54
C ASP A 151 -7.33 -1.50 -13.28
N ASP A 152 -6.92 -0.98 -12.11
CA ASP A 152 -7.30 -1.49 -10.81
C ASP A 152 -8.83 -1.53 -10.61
N GLY A 153 -9.33 -2.70 -10.17
CA GLY A 153 -10.75 -2.98 -10.01
C GLY A 153 -11.51 -3.24 -11.32
N ARG A 154 -10.84 -3.12 -12.50
CA ARG A 154 -11.36 -3.47 -13.82
C ARG A 154 -10.26 -4.08 -14.68
N PRO A 155 -9.80 -5.30 -14.37
CA PRO A 155 -8.64 -5.90 -15.01
C PRO A 155 -8.82 -6.03 -16.53
N VAL A 156 -7.71 -5.91 -17.25
CA VAL A 156 -7.68 -6.12 -18.70
C VAL A 156 -7.85 -7.61 -18.99
N GLU A 157 -9.03 -8.03 -19.42
CA GLU A 157 -9.34 -9.45 -19.67
C GLU A 157 -8.69 -9.99 -20.96
N ASN A 158 -8.52 -9.12 -21.98
CA ASN A 158 -7.89 -9.49 -23.23
C ASN A 158 -6.39 -9.72 -23.07
N SER A 159 -5.96 -10.99 -23.07
CA SER A 159 -4.56 -11.38 -22.88
C SER A 159 -3.60 -10.81 -23.94
N LEU A 160 -4.04 -10.61 -25.20
CA LEU A 160 -3.22 -9.99 -26.23
C LEU A 160 -2.99 -8.50 -25.93
N LEU A 161 -4.03 -7.80 -25.49
CA LEU A 161 -3.94 -6.39 -25.11
C LEU A 161 -3.04 -6.23 -23.89
N MET A 162 -3.20 -7.10 -22.88
CA MET A 162 -2.37 -7.11 -21.68
C MET A 162 -0.89 -7.38 -22.00
N ALA A 163 -0.60 -8.36 -22.88
CA ALA A 163 0.76 -8.64 -23.33
C ALA A 163 1.41 -7.45 -24.06
N ARG A 164 0.63 -6.70 -24.85
CA ARG A 164 1.09 -5.45 -25.49
C ARG A 164 1.38 -4.39 -24.44
N ALA A 165 0.47 -4.19 -23.49
CA ALA A 165 0.65 -3.25 -22.38
C ALA A 165 1.92 -3.54 -21.59
N MET A 166 2.14 -4.78 -21.17
CA MET A 166 3.33 -5.19 -20.41
C MET A 166 4.63 -4.94 -21.18
N LYS A 167 4.67 -5.23 -22.50
CA LYS A 167 5.85 -4.98 -23.35
C LYS A 167 6.13 -3.49 -23.51
N GLU A 168 5.10 -2.70 -23.78
CA GLU A 168 5.24 -1.25 -23.94
C GLU A 168 5.66 -0.60 -22.60
N ALA A 169 5.02 -0.95 -21.50
CA ALA A 169 5.40 -0.51 -20.15
C ALA A 169 6.88 -0.82 -19.85
N ALA A 170 7.32 -2.05 -20.11
CA ALA A 170 8.70 -2.47 -19.89
C ALA A 170 9.69 -1.65 -20.72
N SER A 171 9.37 -1.34 -22.00
CA SER A 171 10.23 -0.52 -22.87
C SER A 171 10.40 0.92 -22.37
N LEU A 172 9.40 1.43 -21.66
CA LEU A 172 9.42 2.73 -21.02
C LEU A 172 10.00 2.69 -19.59
N GLY A 173 10.32 1.50 -19.09
CA GLY A 173 10.79 1.31 -17.72
C GLY A 173 9.70 1.52 -16.66
N LEU A 174 8.45 1.53 -17.07
CA LEU A 174 7.28 1.52 -16.17
C LEU A 174 6.94 0.10 -15.74
N ARG A 175 6.17 -0.02 -14.68
CA ARG A 175 5.67 -1.29 -14.15
C ARG A 175 4.15 -1.36 -14.30
N VAL A 176 3.68 -2.51 -14.78
CA VAL A 176 2.26 -2.87 -14.65
C VAL A 176 2.07 -3.44 -13.25
N VAL A 177 1.12 -2.88 -12.51
CA VAL A 177 0.65 -3.38 -11.21
C VAL A 177 -0.77 -3.91 -11.43
N SER A 178 -0.96 -5.22 -11.30
CA SER A 178 -2.15 -5.90 -11.79
C SER A 178 -3.07 -6.32 -10.67
N HIS A 179 -4.31 -5.81 -10.71
CA HIS A 179 -5.44 -6.35 -9.96
C HIS A 179 -5.84 -7.68 -10.61
N CYS A 180 -5.47 -8.80 -9.96
CA CYS A 180 -5.71 -10.13 -10.50
C CYS A 180 -7.09 -10.64 -10.10
N GLU A 181 -8.06 -10.44 -10.98
CA GLU A 181 -9.43 -10.92 -10.80
C GLU A 181 -10.00 -11.36 -12.16
N ASP A 182 -10.63 -12.53 -12.20
CA ASP A 182 -11.49 -12.95 -13.30
C ASP A 182 -12.93 -12.51 -12.97
N LEU A 183 -13.42 -11.49 -13.68
CA LEU A 183 -14.72 -10.87 -13.40
C LEU A 183 -15.90 -11.78 -13.68
N TYR A 184 -15.77 -12.78 -14.56
CA TYR A 184 -16.83 -13.76 -14.82
C TYR A 184 -16.97 -14.74 -13.65
N LEU A 185 -15.84 -15.13 -13.04
CA LEU A 185 -15.86 -15.99 -11.86
C LEU A 185 -16.30 -15.26 -10.59
N SER A 186 -15.94 -13.98 -10.44
CA SER A 186 -16.28 -13.20 -9.24
C SER A 186 -17.68 -12.58 -9.25
N GLN A 187 -18.36 -12.61 -10.39
CA GLN A 187 -19.62 -11.91 -10.62
C GLN A 187 -20.68 -12.17 -9.53
N GLY A 188 -21.15 -11.10 -8.91
CA GLY A 188 -22.19 -11.14 -7.88
C GLY A 188 -21.73 -11.64 -6.51
N GLY A 189 -20.45 -12.01 -6.36
CA GLY A 189 -19.89 -12.41 -5.06
C GLY A 189 -19.69 -11.22 -4.12
N LEU A 190 -19.93 -11.43 -2.84
CA LEU A 190 -19.85 -10.38 -1.82
C LEU A 190 -18.82 -10.68 -0.73
N MET A 191 -18.34 -11.92 -0.65
CA MET A 191 -17.37 -12.41 0.31
C MET A 191 -16.67 -13.65 -0.26
N ASN A 192 -15.73 -14.25 0.46
CA ASN A 192 -15.09 -15.49 0.04
C ASN A 192 -16.12 -16.61 -0.17
N GLU A 193 -15.99 -17.37 -1.27
CA GLU A 193 -16.76 -18.60 -1.44
C GLU A 193 -16.20 -19.70 -0.52
N GLY A 194 -16.94 -20.04 0.53
CA GLY A 194 -16.45 -20.96 1.52
C GLY A 194 -17.53 -21.45 2.49
N ALA A 195 -17.10 -21.88 3.65
CA ALA A 195 -18.03 -22.38 4.69
C ALA A 195 -18.93 -21.25 5.20
N VAL A 196 -18.36 -20.07 5.43
CA VAL A 196 -19.07 -18.91 5.98
C VAL A 196 -20.09 -18.37 4.99
N SER A 197 -19.77 -18.23 3.70
CA SER A 197 -20.70 -17.74 2.68
C SER A 197 -21.90 -18.67 2.52
N ARG A 198 -21.67 -19.99 2.52
CA ARG A 198 -22.75 -20.99 2.47
C ARG A 198 -23.65 -20.92 3.70
N GLU A 199 -23.08 -20.83 4.90
CA GLU A 199 -23.82 -20.72 6.17
C GLU A 199 -24.70 -19.45 6.20
N LEU A 200 -24.16 -18.33 5.73
CA LEU A 200 -24.85 -17.03 5.70
C LEU A 200 -25.82 -16.90 4.54
N ASN A 201 -25.82 -17.85 3.60
CA ASN A 201 -26.52 -17.79 2.32
C ASN A 201 -26.22 -16.48 1.56
N VAL A 202 -24.90 -16.14 1.47
CA VAL A 202 -24.39 -14.97 0.76
C VAL A 202 -23.57 -15.45 -0.45
N PRO A 203 -23.75 -14.85 -1.64
CA PRO A 203 -22.95 -15.20 -2.82
C PRO A 203 -21.45 -15.03 -2.55
N GLY A 204 -20.67 -16.05 -2.92
CA GLY A 204 -19.23 -16.08 -2.72
C GLY A 204 -18.44 -15.72 -3.98
N VAL A 205 -17.22 -15.20 -3.77
CA VAL A 205 -16.17 -15.02 -4.80
C VAL A 205 -15.24 -16.20 -4.68
N PRO A 206 -15.18 -17.11 -5.66
CA PRO A 206 -14.28 -18.24 -5.61
C PRO A 206 -12.81 -17.77 -5.68
N GLU A 207 -11.92 -18.47 -4.99
CA GLU A 207 -10.47 -18.18 -5.09
C GLU A 207 -9.93 -18.35 -6.51
N ALA A 208 -10.59 -19.17 -7.32
CA ALA A 208 -10.27 -19.38 -8.73
C ALA A 208 -10.25 -18.08 -9.52
N SER A 209 -11.04 -17.06 -9.14
CA SER A 209 -11.05 -15.74 -9.79
C SER A 209 -9.66 -15.06 -9.69
N GLU A 210 -9.06 -15.04 -8.51
CA GLU A 210 -7.71 -14.50 -8.31
C GLU A 210 -6.64 -15.43 -8.91
N ASN A 211 -6.76 -16.73 -8.66
CA ASN A 211 -5.76 -17.72 -9.07
C ASN A 211 -5.61 -17.79 -10.59
N ALA A 212 -6.72 -17.79 -11.36
CA ALA A 212 -6.69 -17.84 -12.82
C ALA A 212 -6.03 -16.56 -13.41
N ALA A 213 -6.39 -15.40 -12.89
CA ALA A 213 -5.82 -14.14 -13.32
C ALA A 213 -4.31 -14.06 -12.99
N THR A 214 -3.91 -14.44 -11.77
CA THR A 214 -2.50 -14.51 -11.35
C THR A 214 -1.68 -15.45 -12.26
N ALA A 215 -2.21 -16.64 -12.55
CA ALA A 215 -1.54 -17.58 -13.46
C ALA A 215 -1.36 -17.01 -14.86
N ARG A 216 -2.38 -16.32 -15.39
CA ARG A 216 -2.33 -15.64 -16.70
C ARG A 216 -1.23 -14.58 -16.74
N GLU A 217 -1.17 -13.71 -15.74
CA GLU A 217 -0.18 -12.63 -15.68
C GLU A 217 1.25 -13.17 -15.59
N ILE A 218 1.47 -14.21 -14.78
CA ILE A 218 2.76 -14.89 -14.67
C ILE A 218 3.15 -15.52 -16.03
N ALA A 219 2.22 -16.20 -16.70
CA ALA A 219 2.48 -16.82 -18.01
C ALA A 219 2.85 -15.78 -19.07
N LEU A 220 2.19 -14.62 -19.09
CA LEU A 220 2.53 -13.51 -19.99
C LEU A 220 3.91 -12.94 -19.66
N ALA A 221 4.20 -12.69 -18.38
CA ALA A 221 5.51 -12.19 -17.93
C ALA A 221 6.65 -13.13 -18.33
N GLU A 222 6.47 -14.44 -18.12
CA GLU A 222 7.45 -15.47 -18.48
C GLU A 222 7.65 -15.55 -20.00
N SER A 223 6.56 -15.62 -20.76
CA SER A 223 6.61 -15.78 -22.22
C SER A 223 7.27 -14.61 -22.95
N TYR A 224 7.12 -13.40 -22.42
CA TYR A 224 7.64 -12.18 -23.06
C TYR A 224 8.89 -11.61 -22.36
N GLY A 225 9.34 -12.20 -21.24
CA GLY A 225 10.49 -11.72 -20.48
C GLY A 225 10.32 -10.32 -19.90
N VAL A 226 9.10 -9.94 -19.51
CA VAL A 226 8.74 -8.61 -19.01
C VAL A 226 8.30 -8.65 -17.55
N PRO A 227 8.53 -7.57 -16.76
CA PRO A 227 8.15 -7.54 -15.37
C PRO A 227 6.64 -7.37 -15.17
N ILE A 228 6.11 -8.00 -14.11
CA ILE A 228 4.76 -7.81 -13.60
C ILE A 228 4.77 -7.69 -12.07
N HIS A 229 3.86 -6.91 -11.50
CA HIS A 229 3.59 -6.86 -10.07
C HIS A 229 2.14 -7.27 -9.82
N ILE A 230 1.94 -8.23 -8.91
CA ILE A 230 0.63 -8.74 -8.53
C ILE A 230 0.16 -8.01 -7.27
N CYS A 231 -0.94 -7.27 -7.39
CA CYS A 231 -1.52 -6.50 -6.28
C CYS A 231 -2.23 -7.40 -5.27
N HIS A 232 -2.29 -6.96 -4.02
CA HIS A 232 -3.13 -7.44 -2.91
C HIS A 232 -3.43 -8.96 -2.94
N VAL A 233 -2.39 -9.79 -3.12
CA VAL A 233 -2.51 -11.26 -3.10
C VAL A 233 -3.23 -11.71 -1.83
N SER A 234 -4.29 -12.49 -1.98
CA SER A 234 -5.14 -12.94 -0.88
C SER A 234 -5.19 -14.45 -0.69
N THR A 235 -4.79 -15.25 -1.70
CA THR A 235 -4.88 -16.71 -1.67
C THR A 235 -3.53 -17.40 -1.49
N ALA A 236 -3.54 -18.56 -0.84
CA ALA A 236 -2.38 -19.44 -0.71
C ALA A 236 -1.88 -19.92 -2.07
N VAL A 237 -2.79 -20.17 -3.00
CA VAL A 237 -2.49 -20.66 -4.36
C VAL A 237 -1.77 -19.59 -5.17
N SER A 238 -2.25 -18.33 -5.18
CA SER A 238 -1.55 -17.23 -5.87
C SER A 238 -0.15 -17.02 -5.31
N ALA A 239 0.01 -17.05 -3.98
CA ALA A 239 1.34 -16.96 -3.35
C ALA A 239 2.26 -18.11 -3.77
N ALA A 240 1.74 -19.35 -3.87
CA ALA A 240 2.51 -20.50 -4.34
C ALA A 240 2.94 -20.35 -5.81
N MET A 241 2.06 -19.84 -6.67
CA MET A 241 2.37 -19.57 -8.09
C MET A 241 3.48 -18.51 -8.23
N ILE A 242 3.41 -17.42 -7.46
CA ILE A 242 4.45 -16.37 -7.44
C ILE A 242 5.81 -16.97 -6.97
N ARG A 243 5.80 -17.79 -5.91
CA ARG A 243 7.00 -18.47 -5.39
C ARG A 243 7.65 -19.34 -6.45
N ASP A 244 6.86 -20.15 -7.13
CA ASP A 244 7.34 -21.03 -8.18
C ASP A 244 7.86 -20.25 -9.40
N ALA A 245 7.15 -19.22 -9.85
CA ALA A 245 7.57 -18.33 -10.93
C ALA A 245 8.92 -17.65 -10.63
N LYS A 246 9.11 -17.15 -9.41
CA LYS A 246 10.40 -16.57 -8.96
C LYS A 246 11.54 -17.59 -9.03
N LYS A 247 11.29 -18.85 -8.62
CA LYS A 247 12.30 -19.94 -8.74
C LYS A 247 12.70 -20.23 -10.18
N ARG A 248 11.79 -20.05 -11.13
CA ARG A 248 12.08 -20.17 -12.57
C ARG A 248 12.75 -18.93 -13.17
N GLY A 249 12.93 -17.85 -12.39
CA GLY A 249 13.54 -16.60 -12.84
C GLY A 249 12.58 -15.65 -13.55
N VAL A 250 11.25 -15.86 -13.43
CA VAL A 250 10.25 -14.92 -13.95
C VAL A 250 10.34 -13.61 -13.17
N GLN A 251 10.28 -12.48 -13.89
CA GLN A 251 10.30 -11.14 -13.28
C GLN A 251 8.95 -10.78 -12.65
N VAL A 252 8.50 -11.59 -11.70
CA VAL A 252 7.25 -11.36 -10.95
C VAL A 252 7.56 -10.88 -9.54
N THR A 253 6.79 -9.90 -9.10
CA THR A 253 6.76 -9.43 -7.72
C THR A 253 5.30 -9.39 -7.25
N GLY A 254 5.07 -9.38 -5.94
CA GLY A 254 3.71 -9.32 -5.40
C GLY A 254 3.65 -8.61 -4.06
N GLU A 255 2.49 -8.08 -3.77
CA GLU A 255 2.16 -7.47 -2.48
C GLU A 255 0.92 -8.12 -1.86
N THR A 256 0.75 -7.94 -0.56
CA THR A 256 -0.48 -8.26 0.16
C THR A 256 -0.87 -7.07 1.04
N ALA A 257 -2.05 -7.14 1.67
CA ALA A 257 -2.55 -6.03 2.47
C ALA A 257 -2.68 -6.38 3.96
N PRO A 258 -2.57 -5.37 4.86
CA PRO A 258 -2.61 -5.58 6.31
C PRO A 258 -3.86 -6.33 6.79
N HIS A 259 -5.00 -6.13 6.15
CA HIS A 259 -6.24 -6.78 6.52
C HIS A 259 -6.22 -8.29 6.26
N TYR A 260 -5.52 -8.79 5.22
CA TYR A 260 -5.35 -10.23 4.98
C TYR A 260 -4.42 -10.91 5.98
N LEU A 261 -3.62 -10.16 6.73
CA LEU A 261 -2.68 -10.71 7.71
C LEU A 261 -3.32 -10.90 9.10
N LEU A 262 -4.41 -10.19 9.39
CA LEU A 262 -5.08 -10.19 10.69
C LEU A 262 -6.50 -10.74 10.67
N LEU A 263 -7.19 -10.63 9.53
CA LEU A 263 -8.60 -10.95 9.40
C LEU A 263 -8.81 -12.14 8.46
N THR A 264 -9.94 -12.82 8.64
CA THR A 264 -10.39 -13.92 7.77
C THR A 264 -11.87 -13.75 7.44
N GLU A 265 -12.42 -14.61 6.59
CA GLU A 265 -13.85 -14.64 6.24
C GLU A 265 -14.78 -14.70 7.46
N GLU A 266 -14.28 -15.17 8.61
CA GLU A 266 -15.03 -15.23 9.88
C GLU A 266 -15.52 -13.85 10.34
N ALA A 267 -14.80 -12.76 10.00
CA ALA A 267 -15.24 -11.40 10.31
C ALA A 267 -16.61 -11.08 9.70
N LEU A 268 -16.87 -11.60 8.51
CA LEU A 268 -18.10 -11.32 7.76
C LEU A 268 -19.36 -11.97 8.36
N ARG A 269 -19.24 -12.85 9.37
CA ARG A 269 -20.40 -13.39 10.12
C ARG A 269 -21.30 -12.30 10.70
N LYS A 270 -20.75 -11.12 10.98
CA LYS A 270 -21.48 -9.96 11.48
C LYS A 270 -22.18 -9.15 10.38
N LYS A 271 -21.99 -9.50 9.11
CA LYS A 271 -22.50 -8.77 7.94
C LYS A 271 -22.26 -7.25 8.00
N ASN A 272 -21.07 -6.85 8.49
CA ASN A 272 -20.62 -5.45 8.44
C ASN A 272 -19.92 -5.20 7.11
N ALA A 273 -20.38 -4.18 6.38
CA ALA A 273 -19.85 -3.82 5.07
C ALA A 273 -18.40 -3.29 5.13
N ASP A 274 -17.90 -2.84 6.27
CA ASP A 274 -16.51 -2.39 6.43
C ASP A 274 -15.51 -3.55 6.22
N TRP A 275 -15.95 -4.82 6.31
CA TRP A 275 -15.16 -6.01 6.01
C TRP A 275 -15.32 -6.53 4.58
N ARG A 276 -16.12 -5.85 3.75
CA ARG A 276 -16.22 -6.16 2.32
C ARG A 276 -15.10 -5.46 1.56
N MET A 277 -14.24 -6.24 0.93
CA MET A 277 -13.12 -5.81 0.08
C MET A 277 -12.96 -6.75 -1.12
N SER A 278 -12.23 -6.35 -2.14
CA SER A 278 -11.87 -7.18 -3.30
C SER A 278 -10.36 -7.10 -3.53
N PRO A 279 -9.66 -8.25 -3.47
CA PRO A 279 -10.14 -9.60 -3.12
C PRO A 279 -10.79 -9.69 -1.74
N PRO A 280 -11.70 -10.66 -1.49
CA PRO A 280 -12.34 -10.80 -0.20
C PRO A 280 -11.37 -11.36 0.87
N LEU A 281 -11.69 -11.13 2.15
CA LEU A 281 -11.04 -11.82 3.26
C LEU A 281 -11.22 -13.33 3.09
N ARG A 282 -10.12 -14.08 3.05
CA ARG A 282 -10.07 -15.53 2.80
C ARG A 282 -10.04 -16.34 4.10
N THR A 283 -9.70 -17.59 3.98
CA THR A 283 -9.59 -18.55 5.10
C THR A 283 -8.38 -18.28 6.00
N ASP A 284 -8.32 -18.94 7.16
CA ASP A 284 -7.13 -18.88 8.01
C ASP A 284 -5.92 -19.61 7.38
N GLU A 285 -6.17 -20.59 6.51
CA GLU A 285 -5.10 -21.26 5.74
C GLU A 285 -4.44 -20.26 4.77
N ASP A 286 -5.24 -19.49 4.03
CA ASP A 286 -4.74 -18.44 3.17
C ASP A 286 -3.95 -17.39 3.96
N ARG A 287 -4.52 -16.90 5.06
CA ARG A 287 -3.86 -15.94 5.94
C ARG A 287 -2.47 -16.42 6.39
N ARG A 288 -2.36 -17.69 6.83
CA ARG A 288 -1.08 -18.27 7.24
C ARG A 288 -0.10 -18.38 6.07
N ALA A 289 -0.58 -18.76 4.89
CA ALA A 289 0.25 -18.82 3.69
C ALA A 289 0.84 -17.46 3.30
N LEU A 290 0.07 -16.37 3.47
CA LEU A 290 0.55 -15.00 3.22
C LEU A 290 1.62 -14.57 4.24
N LEU A 291 1.45 -14.89 5.54
CA LEU A 291 2.46 -14.63 6.56
C LEU A 291 3.80 -15.32 6.22
N GLU A 292 3.74 -16.59 5.81
CA GLU A 292 4.91 -17.34 5.36
C GLU A 292 5.51 -16.77 4.05
N ALA A 293 4.67 -16.35 3.11
CA ALA A 293 5.10 -15.75 1.84
C ALA A 293 5.82 -14.41 2.03
N LEU A 294 5.45 -13.65 3.06
CA LEU A 294 6.20 -12.45 3.46
C LEU A 294 7.53 -12.84 4.12
N ARG A 295 7.54 -13.85 4.97
CA ARG A 295 8.73 -14.32 5.68
C ARG A 295 9.80 -14.88 4.74
N ASP A 296 9.41 -15.69 3.76
CA ASP A 296 10.34 -16.33 2.83
C ASP A 296 10.72 -15.48 1.61
N GLY A 297 10.18 -14.25 1.50
CA GLY A 297 10.46 -13.34 0.41
C GLY A 297 9.67 -13.59 -0.88
N THR A 298 8.68 -14.49 -0.85
CA THR A 298 7.76 -14.70 -1.98
C THR A 298 6.98 -13.43 -2.29
N LEU A 299 6.42 -12.76 -1.26
CA LEU A 299 5.82 -11.45 -1.39
C LEU A 299 6.83 -10.36 -1.06
N ASP A 300 6.92 -9.38 -1.93
CA ASP A 300 7.94 -8.32 -1.91
C ASP A 300 7.53 -7.14 -1.04
N ALA A 301 6.26 -6.81 -1.04
CA ALA A 301 5.72 -5.60 -0.42
C ALA A 301 4.44 -5.84 0.38
N ILE A 302 4.11 -4.86 1.20
CA ILE A 302 2.82 -4.71 1.85
C ILE A 302 2.29 -3.33 1.46
N ALA A 303 1.11 -3.30 0.85
CA ALA A 303 0.38 -2.09 0.50
C ALA A 303 -1.01 -2.13 1.10
N THR A 304 -1.62 -0.98 1.33
CA THR A 304 -2.84 -0.94 2.15
C THR A 304 -4.11 -1.28 1.40
N ASP A 305 -4.13 -1.08 0.10
CA ASP A 305 -5.37 -1.00 -0.67
C ASP A 305 -6.39 -0.07 0.03
N HIS A 306 -5.88 1.09 0.46
CA HIS A 306 -6.70 2.11 1.11
C HIS A 306 -7.80 2.55 0.16
N ALA A 307 -9.02 2.06 0.39
CA ALA A 307 -10.18 2.25 -0.49
C ALA A 307 -11.35 2.88 0.28
N PRO A 308 -11.35 4.21 0.43
CA PRO A 308 -12.34 4.94 1.20
C PRO A 308 -13.72 4.95 0.54
N HIS A 309 -14.75 4.80 1.40
CA HIS A 309 -16.16 4.90 1.06
C HIS A 309 -16.91 5.65 2.15
N SER A 310 -17.94 6.41 1.77
CA SER A 310 -18.76 7.14 2.73
C SER A 310 -19.59 6.20 3.63
N GLU A 311 -20.10 6.70 4.73
CA GLU A 311 -20.97 5.92 5.62
C GLU A 311 -22.25 5.47 4.88
N GLU A 312 -22.79 6.31 4.02
CA GLU A 312 -23.95 6.00 3.20
C GLU A 312 -23.64 4.86 2.20
N ASP A 313 -22.45 4.88 1.58
CA ASP A 313 -22.00 3.80 0.69
C ASP A 313 -21.90 2.46 1.43
N LYS A 314 -21.52 2.48 2.71
CA LYS A 314 -21.30 1.29 3.55
C LYS A 314 -22.49 0.91 4.43
N ALA A 315 -23.64 1.60 4.32
CA ALA A 315 -24.80 1.39 5.18
C ALA A 315 -25.49 0.02 4.99
N ASP A 316 -25.46 -0.53 3.78
CA ASP A 316 -26.13 -1.80 3.45
C ASP A 316 -25.06 -2.84 3.01
N PHE A 317 -24.94 -3.93 3.77
CA PHE A 317 -24.00 -5.01 3.49
C PHE A 317 -24.12 -5.57 2.05
N TYR A 318 -25.32 -5.72 1.52
CA TYR A 318 -25.53 -6.34 0.21
C TYR A 318 -25.25 -5.39 -0.96
N ARG A 319 -25.36 -4.07 -0.74
CA ARG A 319 -25.21 -3.04 -1.77
C ARG A 319 -23.89 -2.26 -1.68
N ALA A 320 -23.21 -2.35 -0.54
CA ALA A 320 -21.98 -1.62 -0.30
C ALA A 320 -20.92 -1.94 -1.37
N PRO A 321 -20.19 -0.95 -1.88
CA PRO A 321 -18.99 -1.21 -2.68
C PRO A 321 -17.91 -1.87 -1.81
N ASN A 322 -17.04 -2.65 -2.47
CA ASN A 322 -15.88 -3.24 -1.82
C ASN A 322 -14.81 -2.19 -1.52
N GLY A 323 -14.09 -2.37 -0.42
CA GLY A 323 -12.99 -1.52 0.00
C GLY A 323 -13.04 -1.13 1.46
N SER A 324 -11.88 -0.91 2.05
CA SER A 324 -11.69 -0.43 3.43
C SER A 324 -10.51 0.53 3.50
N ILE A 325 -10.50 1.41 4.52
CA ILE A 325 -9.34 2.28 4.76
C ILE A 325 -8.27 1.55 5.56
N GLY A 326 -6.99 1.83 5.29
CA GLY A 326 -5.89 1.10 5.91
C GLY A 326 -4.66 1.91 6.30
N MET A 327 -4.36 3.05 5.67
CA MET A 327 -3.06 3.73 5.82
C MET A 327 -2.67 4.03 7.28
N GLU A 328 -3.58 4.57 8.10
CA GLU A 328 -3.27 4.92 9.49
C GLU A 328 -3.02 3.73 10.41
N THR A 329 -3.55 2.57 10.06
CA THR A 329 -3.47 1.35 10.88
C THR A 329 -2.43 0.36 10.37
N ALA A 330 -1.94 0.54 9.15
CA ALA A 330 -1.13 -0.42 8.42
C ALA A 330 0.10 -0.90 9.18
N LEU A 331 0.95 0.03 9.65
CA LEU A 331 2.19 -0.34 10.35
C LEU A 331 1.88 -1.08 11.66
N SER A 332 0.90 -0.60 12.44
CA SER A 332 0.50 -1.25 13.69
C SER A 332 -0.13 -2.62 13.46
N ALA A 333 -0.94 -2.78 12.42
CA ALA A 333 -1.55 -4.05 12.03
C ALA A 333 -0.47 -5.06 11.61
N CYS A 334 0.44 -4.65 10.73
CA CYS A 334 1.56 -5.50 10.28
C CYS A 334 2.55 -5.82 11.42
N TYR A 335 2.86 -4.84 12.28
CA TYR A 335 3.69 -5.08 13.46
C TYR A 335 3.05 -6.12 14.39
N THR A 336 1.73 -6.03 14.59
CA THR A 336 0.96 -6.99 15.40
C THR A 336 0.95 -8.38 14.77
N ALA A 337 0.78 -8.48 13.43
CA ALA A 337 0.66 -9.75 12.73
C ALA A 337 2.00 -10.45 12.46
N LEU A 338 3.08 -9.69 12.24
CA LEU A 338 4.34 -10.22 11.74
C LEU A 338 5.50 -10.10 12.73
N VAL A 339 5.64 -8.97 13.42
CA VAL A 339 6.79 -8.76 14.31
C VAL A 339 6.54 -9.33 15.69
N LYS A 340 5.37 -9.10 16.26
CA LYS A 340 5.06 -9.64 17.61
C LYS A 340 5.12 -11.16 17.70
N PRO A 341 4.62 -11.93 16.72
CA PRO A 341 4.76 -13.39 16.72
C PRO A 341 6.12 -13.89 16.19
N GLY A 342 6.99 -13.03 15.66
CA GLY A 342 8.34 -13.38 15.22
C GLY A 342 8.45 -13.90 13.78
N TYR A 343 7.48 -13.61 12.91
CA TYR A 343 7.62 -13.88 11.48
C TYR A 343 8.69 -12.99 10.83
N LEU A 344 8.73 -11.70 11.20
CA LEU A 344 9.71 -10.71 10.73
C LEU A 344 10.26 -9.91 11.90
N THR A 345 11.47 -9.40 11.75
CA THR A 345 11.98 -8.28 12.56
C THR A 345 11.39 -6.95 12.09
N LEU A 346 11.49 -5.89 12.89
CA LEU A 346 11.01 -4.56 12.47
C LEU A 346 11.72 -4.06 11.19
N PRO A 347 13.06 -4.14 11.04
CA PRO A 347 13.71 -3.75 9.78
C PRO A 347 13.23 -4.54 8.56
N GLU A 348 12.96 -5.84 8.69
CA GLU A 348 12.40 -6.66 7.60
C GLU A 348 10.97 -6.24 7.24
N LEU A 349 10.14 -5.90 8.23
CA LEU A 349 8.83 -5.31 7.98
C LEU A 349 8.94 -3.98 7.23
N ILE A 350 9.85 -3.11 7.67
CA ILE A 350 10.09 -1.82 7.01
C ILE A 350 10.64 -2.00 5.59
N ALA A 351 11.43 -3.05 5.33
CA ALA A 351 11.80 -3.38 3.95
C ALA A 351 10.56 -3.59 3.06
N LYS A 352 9.53 -4.30 3.57
CA LYS A 352 8.29 -4.57 2.83
C LYS A 352 7.38 -3.35 2.67
N MET A 353 7.45 -2.38 3.56
CA MET A 353 6.57 -1.20 3.59
C MET A 353 7.26 0.10 3.15
N SER A 354 8.55 0.08 2.86
CA SER A 354 9.30 1.28 2.47
C SER A 354 10.30 1.00 1.36
N LEU A 355 11.37 0.23 1.62
CA LEU A 355 12.48 0.03 0.68
C LEU A 355 12.03 -0.69 -0.60
N ASN A 356 11.32 -1.81 -0.48
CA ASN A 356 10.92 -2.59 -1.63
C ASN A 356 9.90 -1.85 -2.51
N PRO A 357 8.82 -1.24 -1.96
CA PRO A 357 7.94 -0.36 -2.73
C PRO A 357 8.69 0.76 -3.45
N ALA A 358 9.61 1.46 -2.77
CA ALA A 358 10.41 2.52 -3.37
C ALA A 358 11.24 2.00 -4.55
N ARG A 359 11.89 0.84 -4.40
CA ARG A 359 12.67 0.20 -5.49
C ARG A 359 11.79 -0.26 -6.65
N LEU A 360 10.64 -0.87 -6.35
CA LEU A 360 9.70 -1.36 -7.35
C LEU A 360 9.16 -0.23 -8.23
N LEU A 361 8.88 0.92 -7.63
CA LEU A 361 8.36 2.11 -8.30
C LEU A 361 9.45 3.10 -8.72
N LYS A 362 10.75 2.80 -8.44
CA LYS A 362 11.90 3.69 -8.70
C LYS A 362 11.75 5.08 -8.06
N LEU A 363 11.18 5.12 -6.86
CA LEU A 363 10.97 6.35 -6.11
C LEU A 363 12.20 6.70 -5.25
N PRO A 364 12.43 7.98 -4.94
CA PRO A 364 13.42 8.38 -3.96
C PRO A 364 12.97 7.98 -2.54
N GLY A 365 13.93 7.62 -1.67
CA GLY A 365 13.65 7.24 -0.28
C GLY A 365 13.72 5.74 -0.05
N GLY A 366 12.95 5.25 0.91
CA GLY A 366 12.95 3.83 1.32
C GLY A 366 14.05 3.46 2.32
N THR A 367 15.05 4.33 2.53
CA THR A 367 16.16 4.17 3.49
C THR A 367 16.57 5.51 4.09
N LEU A 368 17.27 5.47 5.22
CA LEU A 368 17.81 6.64 5.89
C LEU A 368 19.31 6.77 5.59
N ARG A 369 19.70 7.80 4.83
CA ARG A 369 21.09 8.08 4.48
C ARG A 369 21.37 9.58 4.40
N ALA A 370 22.57 9.99 4.73
CA ALA A 370 23.00 11.37 4.51
C ALA A 370 22.89 11.72 3.00
N GLY A 371 22.39 12.91 2.71
CA GLY A 371 22.08 13.37 1.36
C GLY A 371 20.73 12.86 0.82
N GLY A 372 20.05 11.97 1.53
CA GLY A 372 18.70 11.48 1.17
C GLY A 372 17.59 12.43 1.61
N PRO A 373 16.34 12.20 1.12
CA PRO A 373 15.20 13.00 1.53
C PRO A 373 14.94 12.85 3.03
N ALA A 374 14.56 13.93 3.69
CA ALA A 374 14.17 13.94 5.10
C ALA A 374 12.71 13.48 5.24
N ASP A 375 12.48 12.22 4.87
CA ASP A 375 11.22 11.50 4.96
C ASP A 375 11.40 10.35 5.95
N PHE A 376 10.82 10.45 7.15
CA PHE A 376 11.00 9.45 8.21
C PHE A 376 9.84 9.47 9.22
N ALA A 377 9.72 8.40 9.99
CA ALA A 377 8.73 8.29 11.05
C ALA A 377 9.38 7.84 12.37
N LEU A 378 8.78 8.25 13.48
CA LEU A 378 9.04 7.75 14.82
C LEU A 378 7.91 6.81 15.24
N PHE A 379 8.28 5.62 15.68
CA PHE A 379 7.37 4.55 16.03
C PHE A 379 7.62 4.07 17.47
N ASP A 380 6.55 4.05 18.26
CA ASP A 380 6.59 3.50 19.62
C ASP A 380 6.20 2.01 19.59
N GLU A 381 7.20 1.13 19.64
CA GLU A 381 7.04 -0.32 19.63
C GLU A 381 6.29 -0.87 20.85
N ASN A 382 6.28 -0.12 21.97
CA ASN A 382 5.71 -0.54 23.25
C ASN A 382 4.26 -0.12 23.42
N ARG A 383 3.81 0.86 22.65
CA ARG A 383 2.45 1.39 22.76
C ARG A 383 1.44 0.36 22.28
N ARG A 384 0.36 0.21 23.05
CA ARG A 384 -0.86 -0.49 22.63
C ARG A 384 -1.98 0.53 22.51
N TRP A 385 -2.80 0.38 21.50
CA TRP A 385 -3.93 1.27 21.29
C TRP A 385 -5.09 0.55 20.63
N THR A 386 -6.30 0.99 20.92
CA THR A 386 -7.51 0.48 20.29
C THR A 386 -7.88 1.40 19.13
N VAL A 387 -8.12 0.80 17.97
CA VAL A 387 -8.54 1.56 16.79
C VAL A 387 -9.93 2.13 17.01
N ASP A 388 -10.00 3.44 17.00
CA ASP A 388 -11.25 4.19 17.04
C ASP A 388 -11.45 4.89 15.70
N ARG A 389 -12.44 4.44 14.91
CA ARG A 389 -12.71 4.95 13.57
C ARG A 389 -12.92 6.47 13.55
N ASP A 390 -13.55 7.02 14.59
CA ASP A 390 -13.91 8.43 14.64
C ASP A 390 -12.69 9.34 14.89
N ARG A 391 -11.60 8.76 15.38
CA ARG A 391 -10.32 9.46 15.62
C ARG A 391 -9.35 9.37 14.45
N LEU A 392 -9.67 8.63 13.39
CA LEU A 392 -8.83 8.55 12.19
C LEU A 392 -8.88 9.86 11.39
N HIS A 393 -7.78 10.19 10.70
CA HIS A 393 -7.56 11.48 10.05
C HIS A 393 -8.11 11.58 8.64
N GLY A 394 -8.32 10.43 7.96
CA GLY A 394 -8.97 10.36 6.67
C GLY A 394 -10.43 10.80 6.72
N ARG A 395 -11.00 11.12 5.57
CA ARG A 395 -12.40 11.53 5.47
C ARG A 395 -13.34 10.38 5.75
N SER A 396 -13.14 9.25 5.09
CA SER A 396 -13.95 8.04 5.30
C SER A 396 -13.54 7.29 6.55
N LYS A 397 -14.49 6.53 7.12
CA LYS A 397 -14.34 5.84 8.40
C LYS A 397 -14.51 4.33 8.32
N ASN A 398 -14.60 3.77 7.10
CA ASN A 398 -14.83 2.35 6.81
C ASN A 398 -13.60 1.48 7.07
N THR A 399 -13.07 1.51 8.31
CA THR A 399 -11.93 0.67 8.73
C THR A 399 -12.38 -0.73 9.15
N PRO A 400 -11.67 -1.79 8.73
CA PRO A 400 -11.97 -3.14 9.16
C PRO A 400 -11.45 -3.43 10.59
N PHE A 401 -10.68 -2.51 11.19
CA PHE A 401 -9.99 -2.70 12.47
C PHE A 401 -10.67 -1.99 13.65
N HIS A 402 -11.82 -1.33 13.46
CA HIS A 402 -12.51 -0.63 14.56
C HIS A 402 -12.71 -1.53 15.78
N GLY A 403 -12.32 -1.05 16.95
CA GLY A 403 -12.38 -1.77 18.23
C GLY A 403 -11.25 -2.78 18.45
N MET A 404 -10.37 -3.02 17.46
CA MET A 404 -9.22 -3.92 17.62
C MET A 404 -8.09 -3.24 18.37
N SER A 405 -7.43 -4.00 19.26
CA SER A 405 -6.20 -3.57 19.93
C SER A 405 -5.00 -3.93 19.09
N LEU A 406 -4.24 -2.92 18.65
CA LEU A 406 -3.02 -3.08 17.86
C LEU A 406 -1.78 -2.72 18.70
N SER A 407 -0.65 -3.34 18.37
CA SER A 407 0.66 -3.09 18.99
C SER A 407 1.49 -2.15 18.12
N GLY A 408 2.20 -1.24 18.78
CA GLY A 408 3.00 -0.20 18.14
C GLY A 408 2.14 0.93 17.60
N LYS A 409 2.67 2.16 17.64
CA LYS A 409 1.99 3.34 17.09
C LYS A 409 2.99 4.34 16.52
N VAL A 410 2.68 4.89 15.36
CA VAL A 410 3.39 6.05 14.82
C VAL A 410 3.08 7.24 15.72
N VAL A 411 4.13 7.93 16.16
CA VAL A 411 3.99 9.10 17.05
C VAL A 411 4.43 10.40 16.39
N MET A 412 5.22 10.31 15.31
CA MET A 412 5.62 11.47 14.51
C MET A 412 5.94 11.01 13.09
N THR A 413 5.60 11.84 12.12
CA THR A 413 6.00 11.67 10.72
C THR A 413 6.57 12.97 10.20
N VAL A 414 7.72 12.87 9.56
CA VAL A 414 8.41 13.96 8.87
C VAL A 414 8.44 13.66 7.38
N CYS A 415 7.96 14.59 6.58
CA CYS A 415 7.99 14.52 5.12
C CYS A 415 8.59 15.81 4.57
N ARG A 416 9.53 15.70 3.64
CA ARG A 416 10.27 16.85 3.08
C ARG A 416 10.94 17.73 4.16
N GLY A 417 11.31 17.14 5.30
CA GLY A 417 11.92 17.84 6.44
C GLY A 417 10.94 18.66 7.30
N GLU A 418 9.63 18.49 7.09
CA GLU A 418 8.57 19.12 7.88
C GLU A 418 7.83 18.07 8.69
N ILE A 419 7.47 18.39 9.95
CA ILE A 419 6.63 17.52 10.77
C ILE A 419 5.21 17.62 10.22
N VAL A 420 4.74 16.55 9.58
CA VAL A 420 3.42 16.47 8.95
C VAL A 420 2.39 15.75 9.82
N TYR A 421 2.86 15.04 10.85
CA TYR A 421 2.03 14.41 11.87
C TYR A 421 2.81 14.34 13.18
N GLN A 422 2.10 14.59 14.28
CA GLN A 422 2.56 14.37 15.65
C GLN A 422 1.37 13.95 16.49
N ASP A 423 1.48 12.78 17.13
CA ASP A 423 0.47 12.26 18.05
C ASP A 423 0.40 13.14 19.31
N GLY A 424 -0.78 13.57 19.68
CA GLY A 424 -1.02 14.47 20.80
C GLY A 424 -1.00 13.77 22.17
#